data_30256bebebe54cb75f49393f1cca215b
#
_entry.id   30256bebebe54cb75f49393f1cca215b
#
_cell.length_a   1.000
_cell.length_b   1.000
_cell.length_c   1.000
_cell.angle_alpha   90.00
_cell.angle_beta   90.00
_cell.angle_gamma   90.00
#
_symmetry.space_group_name_H-M   'P 1'
#
loop_
_entity.id
_entity.type
_entity.pdbx_description
1 polymer ?
#
loop_
_entity_poly.entity_id
_entity_poly.type
_entity_poly.pdbx_seq_one_letter_code
_entity_poly.pdbx_strand_id
1 'polypeptide(L)'
;MWGTAMDISADQAGNWAAKWEQSFNMNHDQVMEIADVINYLGNNYATTAAEIAESVNEAASMGQITGVDPKATAAIAASMQAMGVSADVTGTTVKRIYTNINKGSMATAKQQQAFARLGMTAEGVAKAMQVDGTGTMLNIFEAIGKLPGEQKLSTLNALFGQWAIEGGAKVTQNLDLLK
;
A
#
# COMPACT_ATOMS: atom_id res chain seq x y z
N MET A 1 -20.16 -15.89 -5.22
CA MET A 1 -18.85 -15.83 -5.95
C MET A 1 -18.37 -14.38 -5.84
N TRP A 2 -17.17 -14.14 -5.32
CA TRP A 2 -16.69 -12.77 -5.00
C TRP A 2 -16.59 -11.82 -6.22
N GLY A 3 -16.36 -12.37 -7.43
CA GLY A 3 -16.36 -11.56 -8.66
C GLY A 3 -17.68 -10.80 -8.90
N THR A 4 -18.81 -11.42 -8.61
CA THR A 4 -20.12 -10.77 -8.72
C THR A 4 -20.28 -9.65 -7.69
N ALA A 5 -19.74 -9.81 -6.48
CA ALA A 5 -19.79 -8.79 -5.44
C ALA A 5 -18.90 -7.56 -5.77
N MET A 6 -17.88 -7.74 -6.60
CA MET A 6 -16.96 -6.69 -7.03
C MET A 6 -17.29 -6.11 -8.42
N ASP A 7 -18.36 -6.59 -9.07
CA ASP A 7 -18.74 -6.21 -10.43
C ASP A 7 -17.64 -6.50 -11.48
N ILE A 8 -16.95 -7.63 -11.34
CA ILE A 8 -15.93 -8.12 -12.29
C ILE A 8 -16.34 -9.47 -12.86
N SER A 9 -15.82 -9.82 -14.05
CA SER A 9 -16.08 -11.09 -14.67
C SER A 9 -15.52 -12.28 -13.87
N ALA A 10 -16.13 -13.47 -14.02
CA ALA A 10 -15.64 -14.68 -13.36
C ALA A 10 -14.20 -15.03 -13.78
N ASP A 11 -13.86 -14.81 -15.06
CA ASP A 11 -12.51 -15.04 -15.57
C ASP A 11 -11.49 -14.07 -14.96
N GLN A 12 -11.84 -12.81 -14.82
CA GLN A 12 -11.00 -11.80 -14.18
C GLN A 12 -10.79 -12.11 -12.70
N ALA A 13 -11.86 -12.49 -12.00
CA ALA A 13 -11.80 -12.91 -10.61
C ALA A 13 -10.87 -14.13 -10.42
N GLY A 14 -11.02 -15.16 -11.28
CA GLY A 14 -10.17 -16.34 -11.27
C GLY A 14 -8.68 -16.03 -11.51
N ASN A 15 -8.41 -15.19 -12.50
CA ASN A 15 -7.04 -14.75 -12.81
C ASN A 15 -6.40 -13.97 -11.65
N TRP A 16 -7.15 -13.07 -11.01
CA TRP A 16 -6.65 -12.33 -9.87
C TRP A 16 -6.44 -13.22 -8.65
N ALA A 17 -7.36 -14.14 -8.37
CA ALA A 17 -7.20 -15.09 -7.29
C ALA A 17 -5.92 -15.91 -7.45
N ALA A 18 -5.70 -16.52 -8.62
CA ALA A 18 -4.49 -17.29 -8.90
C ALA A 18 -3.20 -16.46 -8.78
N LYS A 19 -3.24 -15.20 -9.24
CA LYS A 19 -2.11 -14.29 -9.11
C LYS A 19 -1.83 -13.92 -7.64
N TRP A 20 -2.87 -13.70 -6.85
CA TRP A 20 -2.71 -13.38 -5.42
C TRP A 20 -2.24 -14.59 -4.62
N GLU A 21 -2.77 -15.80 -4.89
CA GLU A 21 -2.27 -17.04 -4.31
C GLU A 21 -0.76 -17.19 -4.52
N GLN A 22 -0.30 -16.95 -5.75
CA GLN A 22 1.12 -17.05 -6.09
C GLN A 22 1.96 -15.89 -5.54
N SER A 23 1.50 -14.64 -5.70
CA SER A 23 2.30 -13.44 -5.36
C SER A 23 2.40 -13.18 -3.86
N PHE A 24 1.40 -13.60 -3.08
CA PHE A 24 1.38 -13.43 -1.64
C PHE A 24 1.58 -14.75 -0.88
N ASN A 25 1.82 -15.87 -1.62
CA ASN A 25 1.96 -17.21 -1.04
C ASN A 25 0.78 -17.60 -0.14
N MET A 26 -0.43 -17.44 -0.65
CA MET A 26 -1.69 -17.64 0.06
C MET A 26 -2.43 -18.87 -0.42
N ASN A 27 -3.27 -19.43 0.45
CA ASN A 27 -4.27 -20.41 0.06
C ASN A 27 -5.57 -19.72 -0.39
N HIS A 28 -6.51 -20.51 -0.92
CA HIS A 28 -7.78 -20.02 -1.44
C HIS A 28 -8.60 -19.26 -0.38
N ASP A 29 -8.66 -19.77 0.83
CA ASP A 29 -9.45 -19.15 1.92
C ASP A 29 -8.90 -17.75 2.27
N GLN A 30 -7.58 -17.59 2.30
CA GLN A 30 -6.92 -16.31 2.52
C GLN A 30 -7.20 -15.31 1.38
N VAL A 31 -7.28 -15.78 0.14
CA VAL A 31 -7.68 -14.92 -1.00
C VAL A 31 -9.13 -14.48 -0.85
N MET A 32 -10.02 -15.36 -0.38
CA MET A 32 -11.42 -15.01 -0.11
C MET A 32 -11.54 -13.94 0.99
N GLU A 33 -10.73 -14.04 2.05
CA GLU A 33 -10.68 -13.02 3.09
C GLU A 33 -10.26 -11.63 2.56
N ILE A 34 -9.28 -11.58 1.64
CA ILE A 34 -8.89 -10.32 0.99
C ILE A 34 -10.03 -9.78 0.13
N ALA A 35 -10.70 -10.66 -0.62
CA ALA A 35 -11.85 -10.28 -1.44
C ALA A 35 -12.98 -9.67 -0.59
N ASP A 36 -13.25 -10.24 0.60
CA ASP A 36 -14.23 -9.71 1.54
C ASP A 36 -13.83 -8.32 2.07
N VAL A 37 -12.56 -8.13 2.44
CA VAL A 37 -12.04 -6.82 2.85
C VAL A 37 -12.16 -5.79 1.73
N ILE A 38 -11.79 -6.14 0.50
CA ILE A 38 -11.88 -5.25 -0.66
C ILE A 38 -13.35 -4.87 -0.92
N ASN A 39 -14.26 -5.83 -0.86
CA ASN A 39 -15.69 -5.60 -1.02
C ASN A 39 -16.24 -4.67 0.08
N TYR A 40 -15.85 -4.90 1.33
CA TYR A 40 -16.19 -4.02 2.44
C TYR A 40 -15.71 -2.58 2.21
N LEU A 41 -14.44 -2.41 1.82
CA LEU A 41 -13.86 -1.09 1.54
C LEU A 41 -14.58 -0.39 0.37
N GLY A 42 -14.85 -1.11 -0.73
CA GLY A 42 -15.57 -0.55 -1.88
C GLY A 42 -17.00 -0.12 -1.57
N ASN A 43 -17.65 -0.77 -0.60
CA ASN A 43 -19.01 -0.41 -0.17
C ASN A 43 -19.06 0.73 0.87
N ASN A 44 -17.96 1.02 1.55
CA ASN A 44 -17.94 1.99 2.66
C ASN A 44 -17.15 3.26 2.36
N TYR A 45 -16.38 3.29 1.28
CA TYR A 45 -15.56 4.44 0.88
C TYR A 45 -15.89 4.90 -0.54
N ALA A 46 -15.50 6.12 -0.90
CA ALA A 46 -15.75 6.71 -2.22
C ALA A 46 -14.81 6.11 -3.29
N THR A 47 -14.91 4.82 -3.52
CA THR A 47 -14.20 4.01 -4.52
C THR A 47 -15.01 2.76 -4.80
N THR A 48 -14.58 1.91 -5.72
CA THR A 48 -15.22 0.63 -6.01
C THR A 48 -14.32 -0.54 -5.62
N ALA A 49 -14.92 -1.69 -5.29
CA ALA A 49 -14.18 -2.90 -5.01
C ALA A 49 -13.29 -3.33 -6.19
N ALA A 50 -13.74 -3.13 -7.41
CA ALA A 50 -12.98 -3.41 -8.64
C ALA A 50 -11.71 -2.56 -8.72
N GLU A 51 -11.80 -1.26 -8.47
CA GLU A 51 -10.65 -0.33 -8.49
C GLU A 51 -9.62 -0.66 -7.39
N ILE A 52 -10.09 -1.00 -6.19
CA ILE A 52 -9.21 -1.44 -5.10
C ILE A 52 -8.49 -2.73 -5.49
N ALA A 53 -9.22 -3.73 -6.00
CA ALA A 53 -8.67 -5.00 -6.42
C ALA A 53 -7.65 -4.85 -7.55
N GLU A 54 -7.88 -3.94 -8.52
CA GLU A 54 -6.91 -3.61 -9.56
C GLU A 54 -5.61 -3.06 -8.97
N SER A 55 -5.68 -2.14 -8.02
CA SER A 55 -4.50 -1.60 -7.34
C SER A 55 -3.74 -2.65 -6.52
N VAL A 56 -4.45 -3.55 -5.83
CA VAL A 56 -3.84 -4.69 -5.13
C VAL A 56 -3.14 -5.60 -6.12
N ASN A 57 -3.78 -5.89 -7.27
CA ASN A 57 -3.22 -6.72 -8.32
C ASN A 57 -1.96 -6.10 -8.95
N GLU A 58 -1.90 -4.79 -9.13
CA GLU A 58 -0.71 -4.08 -9.62
C GLU A 58 0.44 -4.15 -8.59
N ALA A 59 0.14 -3.98 -7.31
CA ALA A 59 1.11 -4.05 -6.23
C ALA A 59 1.55 -5.49 -5.87
N ALA A 60 0.80 -6.52 -6.29
CA ALA A 60 1.00 -7.92 -5.91
C ALA A 60 2.42 -8.44 -6.21
N SER A 61 3.06 -7.96 -7.30
CA SER A 61 4.43 -8.33 -7.65
C SER A 61 5.48 -7.99 -6.58
N MET A 62 5.14 -7.07 -5.66
CA MET A 62 6.00 -6.67 -4.54
C MET A 62 5.57 -7.31 -3.20
N GLY A 63 4.41 -7.95 -3.15
CA GLY A 63 3.82 -8.45 -1.90
C GLY A 63 4.73 -9.42 -1.14
N GLN A 64 5.25 -10.44 -1.82
CA GLN A 64 6.13 -11.44 -1.23
C GLN A 64 7.47 -10.87 -0.74
N ILE A 65 7.99 -9.85 -1.45
CA ILE A 65 9.30 -9.25 -1.16
C ILE A 65 9.20 -8.29 0.05
N THR A 66 8.06 -7.67 0.23
CA THR A 66 7.88 -6.58 1.20
C THR A 66 7.30 -7.02 2.54
N GLY A 67 6.72 -8.22 2.61
CA GLY A 67 6.06 -8.72 3.81
C GLY A 67 4.81 -7.93 4.22
N VAL A 68 4.27 -7.07 3.33
CA VAL A 68 3.05 -6.31 3.62
C VAL A 68 1.82 -7.18 3.35
N ASP A 69 0.91 -7.22 4.31
CA ASP A 69 -0.37 -7.91 4.16
C ASP A 69 -1.17 -7.28 3.00
N PRO A 70 -1.69 -8.09 2.06
CA PRO A 70 -2.57 -7.58 0.99
C PRO A 70 -3.80 -6.84 1.49
N LYS A 71 -4.32 -7.14 2.68
CA LYS A 71 -5.42 -6.39 3.30
C LYS A 71 -4.99 -4.95 3.63
N ALA A 72 -3.76 -4.76 4.13
CA ALA A 72 -3.18 -3.43 4.34
C ALA A 72 -2.96 -2.71 3.00
N THR A 73 -2.53 -3.43 1.96
CA THR A 73 -2.43 -2.90 0.59
C THR A 73 -3.79 -2.39 0.08
N ALA A 74 -4.86 -3.16 0.30
CA ALA A 74 -6.22 -2.77 -0.08
C ALA A 74 -6.69 -1.51 0.68
N ALA A 75 -6.39 -1.42 1.99
CA ALA A 75 -6.74 -0.24 2.80
C ALA A 75 -5.98 1.02 2.34
N ILE A 76 -4.69 0.91 2.02
CA ILE A 76 -3.89 2.00 1.43
C ILE A 76 -4.50 2.43 0.10
N ALA A 77 -4.83 1.48 -0.78
CA ALA A 77 -5.44 1.77 -2.08
C ALA A 77 -6.79 2.47 -1.92
N ALA A 78 -7.68 1.95 -1.09
CA ALA A 78 -8.98 2.56 -0.82
C ALA A 78 -8.85 3.98 -0.27
N SER A 79 -7.90 4.22 0.64
CA SER A 79 -7.61 5.55 1.20
C SER A 79 -7.19 6.56 0.12
N MET A 80 -6.37 6.15 -0.83
CA MET A 80 -5.92 7.01 -1.95
C MET A 80 -7.05 7.27 -2.94
N GLN A 81 -7.80 6.24 -3.33
CA GLN A 81 -8.89 6.33 -4.30
C GLN A 81 -10.08 7.10 -3.77
N ALA A 82 -10.45 6.92 -2.51
CA ALA A 82 -11.51 7.70 -1.86
C ALA A 82 -11.25 9.22 -1.89
N MET A 83 -10.01 9.62 -2.09
CA MET A 83 -9.61 11.02 -2.25
C MET A 83 -9.35 11.41 -3.72
N GLY A 84 -9.80 10.60 -4.68
CA GLY A 84 -9.80 10.92 -6.10
C GLY A 84 -8.51 10.54 -6.84
N VAL A 85 -7.65 9.68 -6.29
CA VAL A 85 -6.53 9.09 -7.05
C VAL A 85 -7.06 7.92 -7.87
N SER A 86 -6.77 7.86 -9.16
CA SER A 86 -7.21 6.76 -10.02
C SER A 86 -6.54 5.43 -9.65
N ALA A 87 -7.15 4.29 -10.02
CA ALA A 87 -6.69 2.96 -9.66
C ALA A 87 -5.27 2.64 -10.17
N ASP A 88 -4.97 2.99 -11.43
CA ASP A 88 -3.67 2.78 -12.05
C ASP A 88 -2.54 3.60 -11.38
N VAL A 89 -2.82 4.87 -11.05
CA VAL A 89 -1.89 5.73 -10.29
C VAL A 89 -1.70 5.20 -8.88
N THR A 90 -2.78 4.74 -8.24
CA THR A 90 -2.76 4.15 -6.90
C THR A 90 -1.85 2.91 -6.86
N GLY A 91 -2.09 1.92 -7.73
CA GLY A 91 -1.30 0.69 -7.79
C GLY A 91 0.18 0.95 -8.03
N THR A 92 0.50 1.82 -9.00
CA THR A 92 1.88 2.22 -9.28
C THR A 92 2.52 2.93 -8.08
N THR A 93 1.77 3.79 -7.38
CA THR A 93 2.27 4.52 -6.21
C THR A 93 2.56 3.57 -5.05
N VAL A 94 1.66 2.65 -4.74
CA VAL A 94 1.86 1.63 -3.70
C VAL A 94 3.11 0.79 -3.98
N LYS A 95 3.27 0.33 -5.22
CA LYS A 95 4.46 -0.41 -5.65
C LYS A 95 5.76 0.38 -5.46
N ARG A 96 5.77 1.67 -5.78
CA ARG A 96 6.92 2.57 -5.55
C ARG A 96 7.21 2.78 -4.06
N ILE A 97 6.17 2.94 -3.24
CA ILE A 97 6.30 3.04 -1.78
C ILE A 97 7.03 1.79 -1.27
N TYR A 98 6.56 0.61 -1.62
CA TYR A 98 7.17 -0.66 -1.21
C TYR A 98 8.63 -0.79 -1.66
N THR A 99 8.91 -0.49 -2.92
CA THR A 99 10.27 -0.50 -3.45
C THR A 99 11.20 0.44 -2.68
N ASN A 100 10.76 1.66 -2.41
CA ASN A 100 11.60 2.67 -1.78
C ASN A 100 11.87 2.41 -0.30
N ILE A 101 10.90 1.89 0.42
CA ILE A 101 11.05 1.53 1.85
C ILE A 101 12.03 0.36 2.03
N ASN A 102 12.07 -0.57 1.08
CA ASN A 102 12.93 -1.76 1.15
C ASN A 102 14.35 -1.55 0.60
N LYS A 103 14.77 -0.34 0.23
CA LYS A 103 16.10 -0.09 -0.33
C LYS A 103 17.26 -0.33 0.64
N GLY A 104 17.05 -0.22 1.93
CA GLY A 104 18.11 -0.40 2.93
C GLY A 104 19.34 0.47 2.63
N SER A 105 20.51 -0.15 2.54
CA SER A 105 21.78 0.54 2.24
C SER A 105 21.83 1.21 0.86
N MET A 106 20.94 0.82 -0.06
CA MET A 106 20.83 1.44 -1.40
C MET A 106 19.94 2.69 -1.42
N ALA A 107 19.43 3.12 -0.27
CA ALA A 107 18.66 4.36 -0.16
C ALA A 107 19.54 5.57 -0.50
N THR A 108 18.99 6.48 -1.29
CA THR A 108 19.67 7.74 -1.64
C THR A 108 19.91 8.61 -0.39
N ALA A 109 20.87 9.54 -0.45
CA ALA A 109 21.14 10.46 0.63
C ALA A 109 19.87 11.24 1.08
N LYS A 110 19.01 11.62 0.12
CA LYS A 110 17.72 12.26 0.41
C LYS A 110 16.76 11.35 1.17
N GLN A 111 16.69 10.06 0.80
CA GLN A 111 15.88 9.07 1.49
C GLN A 111 16.42 8.79 2.91
N GLN A 112 17.74 8.66 3.07
CA GLN A 112 18.36 8.48 4.38
C GLN A 112 18.07 9.67 5.31
N GLN A 113 18.18 10.92 4.81
CA GLN A 113 17.81 12.11 5.57
C GLN A 113 16.32 12.14 5.95
N ALA A 114 15.45 11.71 5.03
CA ALA A 114 14.01 11.61 5.28
C ALA A 114 13.71 10.59 6.39
N PHE A 115 14.32 9.41 6.36
CA PHE A 115 14.18 8.42 7.44
C PHE A 115 14.74 8.96 8.77
N ALA A 116 15.88 9.68 8.74
CA ALA A 116 16.44 10.27 9.96
C ALA A 116 15.50 11.30 10.61
N ARG A 117 14.75 12.09 9.82
CA ARG A 117 13.69 12.98 10.35
C ARG A 117 12.59 12.23 11.08
N LEU A 118 12.33 11.00 10.69
CA LEU A 118 11.35 10.12 11.35
C LEU A 118 11.93 9.36 12.56
N GLY A 119 13.20 9.61 12.89
CA GLY A 119 13.91 8.85 13.93
C GLY A 119 14.27 7.43 13.52
N MET A 120 14.34 7.15 12.21
CA MET A 120 14.57 5.82 11.63
C MET A 120 15.85 5.83 10.78
N THR A 121 16.34 4.63 10.44
CA THR A 121 17.38 4.46 9.42
C THR A 121 16.84 3.62 8.27
N ALA A 122 17.30 3.87 7.05
CA ALA A 122 16.85 3.11 5.88
C ALA A 122 17.12 1.59 6.02
N GLU A 123 18.27 1.23 6.59
CA GLU A 123 18.60 -0.19 6.85
C GLU A 123 17.72 -0.81 7.94
N GLY A 124 17.48 -0.05 9.02
CA GLY A 124 16.59 -0.48 10.10
C GLY A 124 15.17 -0.72 9.60
N VAL A 125 14.66 0.19 8.77
CA VAL A 125 13.35 0.07 8.13
C VAL A 125 13.30 -1.16 7.21
N ALA A 126 14.28 -1.36 6.34
CA ALA A 126 14.31 -2.52 5.44
C ALA A 126 14.34 -3.85 6.22
N LYS A 127 15.06 -3.92 7.34
CA LYS A 127 15.06 -5.10 8.23
C LYS A 127 13.71 -5.29 8.92
N ALA A 128 13.11 -4.21 9.43
CA ALA A 128 11.81 -4.26 10.09
C ALA A 128 10.69 -4.71 9.13
N MET A 129 10.75 -4.30 7.86
CA MET A 129 9.84 -4.75 6.81
C MET A 129 9.85 -6.27 6.62
N GLN A 130 10.99 -6.93 6.81
CA GLN A 130 11.10 -8.40 6.70
C GLN A 130 10.49 -9.13 7.91
N VAL A 131 10.33 -8.46 9.04
CA VAL A 131 9.76 -9.03 10.27
C VAL A 131 8.28 -8.75 10.37
N ASP A 132 7.90 -7.49 10.16
CA ASP A 132 6.51 -6.99 10.18
C ASP A 132 6.38 -5.85 9.17
N GLY A 133 6.08 -6.21 7.93
CA GLY A 133 5.94 -5.25 6.83
C GLY A 133 4.77 -4.28 7.07
N THR A 134 3.63 -4.80 7.50
CA THR A 134 2.43 -4.00 7.76
C THR A 134 2.62 -3.01 8.91
N GLY A 135 3.09 -3.47 10.06
CA GLY A 135 3.34 -2.59 11.20
C GLY A 135 4.44 -1.57 10.92
N THR A 136 5.48 -1.93 10.18
CA THR A 136 6.53 -0.99 9.75
C THR A 136 5.97 0.09 8.85
N MET A 137 5.12 -0.25 7.88
CA MET A 137 4.43 0.70 7.02
C MET A 137 3.57 1.68 7.82
N LEU A 138 2.76 1.17 8.74
CA LEU A 138 1.93 1.99 9.63
C LEU A 138 2.78 2.98 10.43
N ASN A 139 3.86 2.50 11.04
CA ASN A 139 4.78 3.34 11.82
C ASN A 139 5.40 4.47 10.99
N ILE A 140 5.77 4.20 9.73
CA ILE A 140 6.31 5.22 8.82
C ILE A 140 5.24 6.27 8.51
N PHE A 141 4.03 5.87 8.14
CA PHE A 141 2.95 6.81 7.83
C PHE A 141 2.52 7.62 9.07
N GLU A 142 2.46 7.01 10.24
CA GLU A 142 2.18 7.72 11.50
C GLU A 142 3.27 8.75 11.82
N ALA A 143 4.54 8.38 11.68
CA ALA A 143 5.65 9.29 11.90
C ALA A 143 5.62 10.48 10.93
N ILE A 144 5.34 10.23 9.63
CA ILE A 144 5.15 11.29 8.63
C ILE A 144 3.94 12.17 9.02
N GLY A 145 2.84 11.57 9.46
CA GLY A 145 1.63 12.27 9.90
C GLY A 145 1.88 13.29 11.00
N LYS A 146 2.84 13.03 11.88
CA LYS A 146 3.22 13.93 13.01
C LYS A 146 4.13 15.09 12.62
N LEU A 147 4.71 15.08 11.40
CA LEU A 147 5.59 16.15 10.94
C LEU A 147 4.81 17.45 10.64
N PRO A 148 5.44 18.62 10.79
CA PRO A 148 4.91 19.89 10.26
C PRO A 148 4.65 19.80 8.75
N GLY A 149 3.66 20.52 8.22
CA GLY A 149 3.19 20.40 6.85
C GLY A 149 4.29 20.48 5.79
N GLU A 150 5.22 21.44 5.92
CA GLU A 150 6.36 21.59 5.01
C GLU A 150 7.30 20.38 5.04
N GLN A 151 7.61 19.88 6.22
CA GLN A 151 8.46 18.70 6.39
C GLN A 151 7.76 17.43 5.93
N LYS A 152 6.45 17.33 6.12
CA LYS A 152 5.62 16.22 5.63
C LYS A 152 5.75 16.06 4.12
N LEU A 153 5.51 17.13 3.35
CA LEU A 153 5.60 17.10 1.89
C LEU A 153 7.01 16.77 1.41
N SER A 154 8.04 17.38 2.00
CA SER A 154 9.43 17.11 1.62
C SER A 154 9.86 15.68 1.95
N THR A 155 9.37 15.09 3.04
CA THR A 155 9.65 13.71 3.45
C THR A 155 8.93 12.72 2.52
N LEU A 156 7.65 12.95 2.21
CA LEU A 156 6.91 12.13 1.24
C LEU A 156 7.59 12.13 -0.13
N ASN A 157 8.01 13.31 -0.62
CA ASN A 157 8.73 13.42 -1.88
C ASN A 157 10.06 12.67 -1.87
N ALA A 158 10.83 12.80 -0.79
CA ALA A 158 12.13 12.14 -0.67
C ALA A 158 12.01 10.61 -0.61
N LEU A 159 11.01 10.09 0.14
CA LEU A 159 10.82 8.66 0.32
C LEU A 159 10.12 8.01 -0.89
N PHE A 160 9.11 8.64 -1.46
CA PHE A 160 8.20 8.00 -2.41
C PHE A 160 8.20 8.64 -3.80
N GLY A 161 8.86 9.81 -3.96
CA GLY A 161 8.93 10.55 -5.21
C GLY A 161 7.73 11.50 -5.41
N GLN A 162 7.86 12.38 -6.39
CA GLN A 162 6.90 13.46 -6.65
C GLN A 162 5.47 12.94 -6.92
N TRP A 163 5.34 11.84 -7.63
CA TRP A 163 4.05 11.23 -7.97
C TRP A 163 3.32 10.61 -6.78
N ALA A 164 4.06 10.28 -5.71
CA ALA A 164 3.49 9.71 -4.50
C ALA A 164 3.12 10.76 -3.43
N ILE A 165 3.35 12.05 -3.69
CA ILE A 165 3.05 13.11 -2.73
C ILE A 165 1.55 13.15 -2.43
N GLU A 166 0.72 13.15 -3.46
CA GLU A 166 -0.74 13.19 -3.29
C GLU A 166 -1.25 11.95 -2.57
N GLY A 167 -0.87 10.76 -3.04
CA GLY A 167 -1.28 9.51 -2.43
C GLY A 167 -0.76 9.33 -1.00
N GLY A 168 0.52 9.57 -0.76
CA GLY A 168 1.13 9.45 0.57
C GLY A 168 0.59 10.46 1.58
N ALA A 169 0.32 11.71 1.16
CA ALA A 169 -0.32 12.70 2.02
C ALA A 169 -1.73 12.26 2.42
N LYS A 170 -2.48 11.67 1.50
CA LYS A 170 -3.83 11.17 1.75
C LYS A 170 -3.83 9.97 2.70
N VAL A 171 -2.90 9.03 2.53
CA VAL A 171 -2.72 7.91 3.47
C VAL A 171 -2.42 8.42 4.89
N THR A 172 -1.54 9.42 5.04
CA THR A 172 -1.25 9.99 6.37
C THR A 172 -2.43 10.71 7.03
N GLN A 173 -3.44 11.10 6.26
CA GLN A 173 -4.67 11.72 6.76
C GLN A 173 -5.75 10.70 7.16
N ASN A 174 -5.67 9.46 6.63
CA ASN A 174 -6.66 8.41 6.83
C ASN A 174 -6.04 7.14 7.44
N LEU A 175 -5.13 7.30 8.39
CA LEU A 175 -4.46 6.17 9.04
C LEU A 175 -5.42 5.20 9.77
N ASP A 176 -6.61 5.66 10.13
CA ASP A 176 -7.62 4.82 10.79
C ASP A 176 -8.16 3.71 9.86
N LEU A 177 -8.02 3.87 8.54
CA LEU A 177 -8.34 2.83 7.56
C LEU A 177 -7.33 1.67 7.55
N LEU A 178 -6.14 1.89 8.09
CA LEU A 178 -5.05 0.92 8.08
C LEU A 178 -4.98 0.11 9.39
N LYS A 179 -5.80 0.46 10.37
CA LYS A 179 -5.91 -0.20 11.68
C LYS A 179 -7.06 -1.18 11.75
#